data_a1fb7d98b727812afccc7efe1b0b4fe9
#
_entry.id   a1fb7d98b727812afccc7efe1b0b4fe9
#
_cell.length_a   1.000
_cell.length_b   1.000
_cell.length_c   1.000
_cell.angle_alpha   90.00
_cell.angle_beta   90.00
_cell.angle_gamma   90.00
#
_symmetry.space_group_name_H-M   'P 1'
#
loop_
_entity.id
_entity.type
_entity.pdbx_description
1 polymer ?
#
loop_
_entity_poly.entity_id
_entity_poly.type
_entity_poly.pdbx_seq_one_letter_code
_entity_poly.pdbx_strand_id
1 'polypeptide(L)'
;MTKYAQMICQIIAASRQHMTAEQIFDALRQVYPTVALATVYNNLNKLWRDGRIRKVSLEGMPDRYDRVDKHDHLVCRECGKLVDIHLADLTQALQAQVDVPILCYDLKLMYVCEACRKKMADARPMLQE
;
A
#
# COMPACT_ATOMS: atom_id res chain seq x y z
N MET A 1 12.67 -19.19 3.94
CA MET A 1 12.41 -17.92 4.64
C MET A 1 12.80 -18.02 6.10
N THR A 2 13.29 -16.93 6.65
CA THR A 2 13.59 -16.87 8.07
C THR A 2 12.30 -16.83 8.89
N LYS A 3 12.43 -17.07 10.20
CA LYS A 3 11.28 -17.01 11.09
C LYS A 3 10.63 -15.62 11.10
N TYR A 4 11.45 -14.57 11.00
CA TYR A 4 10.93 -13.21 10.96
C TYR A 4 10.16 -12.95 9.67
N ALA A 5 10.71 -13.36 8.53
CA ALA A 5 10.06 -13.17 7.26
C ALA A 5 8.72 -13.92 7.20
N GLN A 6 8.69 -15.15 7.72
CA GLN A 6 7.45 -15.93 7.76
C GLN A 6 6.38 -15.23 8.60
N MET A 7 6.76 -14.75 9.78
CA MET A 7 5.80 -14.08 10.65
C MET A 7 5.33 -12.75 10.06
N ILE A 8 6.23 -12.00 9.42
CA ILE A 8 5.86 -10.76 8.75
C ILE A 8 4.82 -11.03 7.67
N CYS A 9 5.03 -12.07 6.86
CA CYS A 9 4.04 -12.45 5.84
C CYS A 9 2.70 -12.79 6.46
N GLN A 10 2.69 -13.50 7.59
CA GLN A 10 1.46 -13.86 8.29
C GLN A 10 0.75 -12.62 8.83
N ILE A 11 1.50 -11.69 9.40
CA ILE A 11 0.95 -10.44 9.93
C ILE A 11 0.28 -9.65 8.81
N ILE A 12 0.97 -9.52 7.68
CA ILE A 12 0.43 -8.78 6.54
C ILE A 12 -0.80 -9.49 5.97
N ALA A 13 -0.74 -10.81 5.84
CA ALA A 13 -1.85 -11.59 5.28
C ALA A 13 -3.10 -11.53 6.17
N ALA A 14 -2.91 -11.48 7.49
CA ALA A 14 -4.02 -11.43 8.42
C ALA A 14 -4.62 -10.04 8.54
N SER A 15 -3.86 -9.01 8.17
CA SER A 15 -4.31 -7.63 8.26
C SER A 15 -5.20 -7.28 7.08
N ARG A 16 -6.26 -6.55 7.33
CA ARG A 16 -7.07 -5.99 6.26
C ARG A 16 -6.71 -4.53 6.01
N GLN A 17 -5.68 -4.05 6.68
CA GLN A 17 -5.19 -2.69 6.55
C GLN A 17 -3.84 -2.70 5.88
N HIS A 18 -3.51 -1.59 5.26
CA HIS A 18 -2.18 -1.39 4.68
C HIS A 18 -1.26 -0.95 5.80
N MET A 19 -0.33 -1.81 6.19
CA MET A 19 0.50 -1.62 7.37
C MET A 19 1.80 -0.92 7.04
N THR A 20 2.18 0.04 7.87
CA THR A 20 3.52 0.64 7.81
C THR A 20 4.53 -0.32 8.45
N ALA A 21 5.82 -0.09 8.19
CA ALA A 21 6.87 -0.90 8.81
C ALA A 21 6.81 -0.84 10.33
N GLU A 22 6.48 0.32 10.89
CA GLU A 22 6.39 0.47 12.34
C GLU A 22 5.22 -0.32 12.92
N GLN A 23 4.09 -0.34 12.24
CA GLN A 23 2.95 -1.14 12.66
C GLN A 23 3.28 -2.63 12.62
N ILE A 24 3.98 -3.06 11.58
CA ILE A 24 4.43 -4.44 11.44
C ILE A 24 5.44 -4.77 12.57
N PHE A 25 6.34 -3.85 12.85
CA PHE A 25 7.30 -4.00 13.93
C PHE A 25 6.60 -4.20 15.27
N ASP A 26 5.59 -3.37 15.57
CA ASP A 26 4.85 -3.49 16.81
C ASP A 26 4.15 -4.85 16.93
N ALA A 27 3.56 -5.32 15.82
CA ALA A 27 2.93 -6.64 15.81
C ALA A 27 3.94 -7.76 15.97
N LEU A 28 5.10 -7.65 15.31
CA LEU A 28 6.13 -8.68 15.38
C LEU A 28 6.74 -8.77 16.77
N ARG A 29 6.85 -7.67 17.48
CA ARG A 29 7.39 -7.65 18.85
C ARG A 29 6.50 -8.41 19.83
N GLN A 30 5.23 -8.61 19.54
CA GLN A 30 4.38 -9.43 20.37
C GLN A 30 4.81 -10.89 20.37
N VAL A 31 5.46 -11.33 19.29
CA VAL A 31 5.94 -12.71 19.14
C VAL A 31 7.43 -12.80 19.44
N TYR A 32 8.19 -11.81 18.99
CA TYR A 32 9.64 -11.77 19.15
C TYR A 32 10.04 -10.45 19.82
N PRO A 33 9.99 -10.39 21.17
CA PRO A 33 10.14 -9.12 21.89
C PRO A 33 11.48 -8.40 21.68
N THR A 34 12.52 -9.12 21.26
CA THR A 34 13.85 -8.54 21.10
C THR A 34 14.19 -8.19 19.65
N VAL A 35 13.23 -8.31 18.72
CA VAL A 35 13.49 -8.00 17.33
C VAL A 35 13.78 -6.51 17.17
N ALA A 36 14.76 -6.18 16.30
CA ALA A 36 15.10 -4.79 16.03
C ALA A 36 14.32 -4.25 14.83
N LEU A 37 14.06 -2.95 14.83
CA LEU A 37 13.35 -2.32 13.70
C LEU A 37 14.11 -2.51 12.38
N ALA A 38 15.46 -2.45 12.43
CA ALA A 38 16.26 -2.66 11.23
C ALA A 38 16.03 -4.05 10.63
N THR A 39 15.83 -5.07 11.48
CA THR A 39 15.53 -6.42 11.01
C THR A 39 14.21 -6.45 10.26
N VAL A 40 13.22 -5.69 10.72
CA VAL A 40 11.93 -5.60 10.04
C VAL A 40 12.10 -4.98 8.66
N TYR A 41 12.80 -3.85 8.57
CA TYR A 41 13.02 -3.19 7.28
C TYR A 41 13.79 -4.09 6.31
N ASN A 42 14.82 -4.79 6.80
CA ASN A 42 15.61 -5.69 5.94
C ASN A 42 14.74 -6.82 5.38
N ASN A 43 13.87 -7.39 6.21
CA ASN A 43 12.99 -8.46 5.77
C ASN A 43 11.91 -7.94 4.82
N LEU A 44 11.35 -6.77 5.10
CA LEU A 44 10.34 -6.17 4.22
C LEU A 44 10.91 -5.90 2.83
N ASN A 45 12.12 -5.35 2.77
CA ASN A 45 12.76 -5.06 1.49
C ASN A 45 13.01 -6.34 0.70
N LYS A 46 13.46 -7.40 1.35
CA LYS A 46 13.70 -8.67 0.68
C LYS A 46 12.39 -9.30 0.20
N LEU A 47 11.37 -9.30 1.04
CA LEU A 47 10.07 -9.87 0.68
C LEU A 47 9.46 -9.12 -0.51
N TRP A 48 9.59 -7.81 -0.53
CA TRP A 48 9.10 -6.99 -1.62
C TRP A 48 9.87 -7.29 -2.91
N ARG A 49 11.20 -7.34 -2.85
CA ARG A 49 12.01 -7.65 -4.03
C ARG A 49 11.71 -9.05 -4.58
N ASP A 50 11.40 -9.99 -3.68
CA ASP A 50 11.08 -11.36 -4.08
C ASP A 50 9.61 -11.51 -4.55
N GLY A 51 8.84 -10.42 -4.54
CA GLY A 51 7.45 -10.45 -5.01
C GLY A 51 6.48 -11.11 -4.05
N ARG A 52 6.84 -11.25 -2.78
CA ARG A 52 5.99 -11.91 -1.79
C ARG A 52 5.05 -10.96 -1.07
N ILE A 53 5.34 -9.68 -1.11
CA ILE A 53 4.46 -8.63 -0.60
C ILE A 53 4.50 -7.45 -1.56
N ARG A 54 3.49 -6.59 -1.46
CA ARG A 54 3.42 -5.35 -2.23
C ARG A 54 3.83 -4.19 -1.34
N LYS A 55 4.33 -3.14 -1.96
CA LYS A 55 4.66 -1.91 -1.27
C LYS A 55 3.92 -0.77 -1.93
N VAL A 56 3.21 0.02 -1.14
CA VAL A 56 2.49 1.20 -1.60
C VAL A 56 3.20 2.42 -1.07
N SER A 57 3.78 3.20 -1.97
CA SER A 57 4.53 4.39 -1.62
C SER A 57 3.74 5.63 -2.00
N LEU A 58 3.55 6.53 -1.05
CA LEU A 58 2.86 7.79 -1.25
C LEU A 58 3.79 8.91 -0.84
N GLU A 59 3.84 9.96 -1.67
CA GLU A 59 4.71 11.08 -1.39
C GLU A 59 4.36 11.72 -0.05
N GLY A 60 5.39 11.94 0.77
CA GLY A 60 5.21 12.57 2.07
C GLY A 60 4.64 11.69 3.16
N MET A 61 4.46 10.40 2.88
CA MET A 61 3.90 9.46 3.85
C MET A 61 4.78 8.22 3.93
N PRO A 62 4.75 7.50 5.07
CA PRO A 62 5.48 6.24 5.18
C PRO A 62 4.97 5.22 4.18
N ASP A 63 5.87 4.37 3.67
CA ASP A 63 5.48 3.26 2.83
C ASP A 63 4.57 2.30 3.61
N ARG A 64 3.64 1.69 2.89
CA ARG A 64 2.74 0.68 3.44
C ARG A 64 2.93 -0.62 2.69
N TYR A 65 2.70 -1.72 3.38
CA TYR A 65 2.92 -3.06 2.85
C TYR A 65 1.64 -3.85 2.88
N ASP A 66 1.46 -4.71 1.89
CA ASP A 66 0.19 -5.41 1.70
C ASP A 66 0.42 -6.75 1.03
N ARG A 67 -0.64 -7.56 1.00
CA ARG A 67 -0.63 -8.84 0.31
C ARG A 67 -0.44 -8.65 -1.18
N VAL A 68 -0.01 -9.71 -1.84
CA VAL A 68 0.15 -9.68 -3.30
C VAL A 68 -1.14 -9.97 -4.05
N ASP A 69 -2.27 -10.04 -3.38
CA ASP A 69 -3.55 -10.15 -4.06
C ASP A 69 -3.69 -9.02 -5.06
N LYS A 70 -4.19 -9.36 -6.25
CA LYS A 70 -4.32 -8.37 -7.29
C LYS A 70 -5.41 -7.38 -6.94
N HIS A 71 -5.02 -6.20 -6.51
CA HIS A 71 -5.93 -5.09 -6.24
C HIS A 71 -5.18 -3.79 -6.42
N ASP A 72 -5.91 -2.73 -6.67
CA ASP A 72 -5.36 -1.41 -6.86
C ASP A 72 -5.92 -0.49 -5.77
N HIS A 73 -5.55 0.77 -5.79
CA HIS A 73 -5.86 1.66 -4.68
C HIS A 73 -6.43 2.98 -5.16
N LEU A 74 -7.38 3.51 -4.38
CA LEU A 74 -7.79 4.90 -4.45
C LEU A 74 -7.13 5.64 -3.29
N VAL A 75 -6.59 6.81 -3.56
CA VAL A 75 -5.92 7.61 -2.55
C VAL A 75 -6.56 9.00 -2.55
N CYS A 76 -7.08 9.42 -1.41
CA CYS A 76 -7.58 10.78 -1.28
C CYS A 76 -6.40 11.74 -1.24
N ARG A 77 -6.37 12.66 -2.19
CA ARG A 77 -5.29 13.63 -2.30
C ARG A 77 -5.21 14.55 -1.07
N GLU A 78 -6.36 14.79 -0.41
CA GLU A 78 -6.41 15.73 0.69
C GLU A 78 -6.07 15.11 2.03
N CYS A 79 -6.63 13.96 2.35
CA CYS A 79 -6.45 13.36 3.68
C CYS A 79 -5.61 12.09 3.67
N GLY A 80 -5.24 11.59 2.49
CA GLY A 80 -4.43 10.38 2.41
C GLY A 80 -5.17 9.06 2.62
N LYS A 81 -6.50 9.11 2.72
CA LYS A 81 -7.29 7.89 2.89
C LYS A 81 -7.01 6.92 1.75
N LEU A 82 -6.74 5.67 2.10
CA LEU A 82 -6.39 4.63 1.14
C LEU A 82 -7.51 3.60 1.11
N VAL A 83 -8.02 3.32 -0.08
CA VAL A 83 -9.11 2.38 -0.28
C VAL A 83 -8.70 1.37 -1.36
N ASP A 84 -8.93 0.08 -1.08
CA ASP A 84 -8.68 -0.95 -2.08
C ASP A 84 -9.80 -0.96 -3.11
N ILE A 85 -9.41 -1.12 -4.37
CA ILE A 85 -10.38 -1.29 -5.45
C ILE A 85 -9.93 -2.47 -6.30
N HIS A 86 -10.90 -3.10 -6.95
CA HIS A 86 -10.63 -4.21 -7.85
C HIS A 86 -11.01 -3.79 -9.25
N LEU A 87 -10.00 -3.58 -10.08
CA LEU A 87 -10.18 -3.19 -11.46
C LEU A 87 -9.98 -4.41 -12.35
N ALA A 88 -10.50 -4.34 -13.56
CA ALA A 88 -10.20 -5.36 -14.56
C ALA A 88 -8.69 -5.38 -14.80
N ASP A 89 -8.18 -6.55 -15.22
CA ASP A 89 -6.75 -6.70 -15.52
C ASP A 89 -6.38 -5.82 -16.70
N LEU A 90 -5.45 -4.91 -16.49
CA LEU A 90 -4.99 -3.97 -17.51
C LEU A 90 -3.63 -4.36 -18.10
N THR A 91 -3.12 -5.56 -17.80
CA THR A 91 -1.80 -5.97 -18.23
C THR A 91 -1.63 -5.85 -19.73
N GLN A 92 -2.59 -6.37 -20.51
CA GLN A 92 -2.48 -6.35 -21.95
C GLN A 92 -2.53 -4.94 -22.53
N ALA A 93 -3.43 -4.11 -22.00
CA ALA A 93 -3.56 -2.73 -22.43
C ALA A 93 -2.29 -1.92 -22.13
N LEU A 94 -1.69 -2.17 -20.99
CA LEU A 94 -0.45 -1.49 -20.63
C LEU A 94 0.72 -2.04 -21.44
N GLN A 95 0.79 -3.35 -21.64
CA GLN A 95 1.87 -3.97 -22.40
C GLN A 95 1.89 -3.48 -23.85
N ALA A 96 0.73 -3.20 -24.43
CA ALA A 96 0.66 -2.71 -25.79
C ALA A 96 1.31 -1.34 -25.97
N GLN A 97 1.55 -0.62 -24.90
CA GLN A 97 2.08 0.74 -24.92
C GLN A 97 3.56 0.82 -24.58
N VAL A 98 4.19 -0.28 -24.20
CA VAL A 98 5.61 -0.29 -23.85
C VAL A 98 6.34 -1.39 -24.62
N ASP A 99 7.63 -1.18 -24.82
CA ASP A 99 8.43 -2.07 -25.65
C ASP A 99 9.15 -3.18 -24.88
N VAL A 100 8.98 -3.19 -23.57
CA VAL A 100 9.65 -4.18 -22.72
C VAL A 100 8.60 -5.00 -21.99
N PRO A 101 8.91 -6.27 -21.63
CA PRO A 101 7.95 -7.09 -20.89
C PRO A 101 7.64 -6.49 -19.53
N ILE A 102 6.35 -6.36 -19.22
CA ILE A 102 5.89 -5.87 -17.93
C ILE A 102 5.79 -7.07 -16.99
N LEU A 103 6.38 -6.97 -15.80
CA LEU A 103 6.26 -8.01 -14.78
C LEU A 103 4.98 -7.86 -13.98
N CYS A 104 4.69 -6.64 -13.57
CA CYS A 104 3.47 -6.33 -12.80
C CYS A 104 3.25 -4.83 -12.87
N TYR A 105 2.13 -4.38 -12.33
CA TYR A 105 1.87 -2.94 -12.20
C TYR A 105 1.09 -2.68 -10.91
N ASP A 106 1.23 -1.46 -10.42
CA ASP A 106 0.48 -0.96 -9.27
C ASP A 106 -0.17 0.34 -9.69
N LEU A 107 -1.48 0.43 -9.50
CA LEU A 107 -2.20 1.65 -9.82
C LEU A 107 -2.65 2.34 -8.54
N LYS A 108 -2.44 3.63 -8.50
CA LYS A 108 -2.98 4.50 -7.48
C LYS A 108 -3.80 5.55 -8.19
N LEU A 109 -5.10 5.53 -7.96
CA LEU A 109 -5.99 6.53 -8.53
C LEU A 109 -6.19 7.62 -7.50
N MET A 110 -5.87 8.84 -7.87
CA MET A 110 -6.01 9.99 -6.98
C MET A 110 -7.43 10.53 -7.07
N TYR A 111 -8.03 10.79 -5.92
CA TYR A 111 -9.38 11.35 -5.86
C TYR A 111 -9.49 12.21 -4.61
N VAL A 112 -10.65 12.78 -4.38
CA VAL A 112 -10.94 13.50 -3.14
C VAL A 112 -12.13 12.79 -2.52
N CYS A 113 -11.97 12.28 -1.30
CA CYS A 113 -13.00 11.48 -0.66
C CYS A 113 -14.21 12.34 -0.31
N GLU A 114 -15.33 11.67 -0.01
CA GLU A 114 -16.59 12.36 0.25
C GLU A 114 -16.48 13.37 1.38
N ALA A 115 -15.81 12.98 2.48
CA ALA A 115 -15.65 13.89 3.61
C ALA A 115 -14.85 15.14 3.21
N CYS A 116 -13.79 14.96 2.43
CA CYS A 116 -12.97 16.09 1.98
C CYS A 116 -13.71 16.95 0.97
N ARG A 117 -14.48 16.32 0.08
CA ARG A 117 -15.30 17.10 -0.87
C ARG A 117 -16.32 17.96 -0.15
N LYS A 118 -16.92 17.45 0.91
CA LYS A 118 -17.84 18.21 1.73
C LYS A 118 -17.16 19.40 2.39
N LYS A 119 -15.96 19.18 2.93
CA LYS A 119 -15.20 20.28 3.53
C LYS A 119 -14.85 21.34 2.50
N MET A 120 -14.47 20.93 1.30
CA MET A 120 -14.11 21.87 0.25
C MET A 120 -15.33 22.67 -0.20
N ALA A 121 -16.48 22.04 -0.33
CA ALA A 121 -17.71 22.72 -0.69
C ALA A 121 -18.12 23.72 0.39
N ASP A 122 -18.01 23.33 1.67
CA ASP A 122 -18.34 24.23 2.77
C ASP A 122 -17.39 25.40 2.84
N ALA A 123 -16.11 25.18 2.49
CA ALA A 123 -15.11 26.24 2.55
C ALA A 123 -15.21 27.21 1.37
N ARG A 124 -15.82 26.78 0.26
CA ARG A 124 -15.87 27.59 -0.95
C ARG A 124 -17.25 27.59 -1.60
N PRO A 125 -18.27 27.99 -0.84
CA PRO A 125 -19.62 27.93 -1.40
C PRO A 125 -19.87 28.88 -2.55
N MET A 126 -19.03 29.89 -2.71
CA MET A 126 -19.23 30.90 -3.71
C MET A 126 -18.53 30.62 -5.03
N LEU A 127 -17.90 29.49 -5.16
CA LEU A 127 -17.15 29.16 -6.38
C LEU A 127 -17.94 28.33 -7.38
N GLN A 128 -19.24 28.37 -7.27
CA GLN A 128 -20.02 27.66 -8.23
C GLN A 128 -20.15 28.41 -9.45
N GLU A 129 -20.26 27.78 -10.57
CA GLU A 129 -20.41 28.42 -11.83
C GLU A 129 -21.56 27.83 -12.61
#